data_d1fedb7d454d43b082b3bc95d9e69f22
#
_entry.id   d1fedb7d454d43b082b3bc95d9e69f22
#
_cell.length_a   1.000
_cell.length_b   1.000
_cell.length_c   1.000
_cell.angle_alpha   90.00
_cell.angle_beta   90.00
_cell.angle_gamma   90.00
#
_symmetry.space_group_name_H-M   'P 1'
#
loop_
_entity.id
_entity.type
_entity.pdbx_description
1 polymer ?
#
loop_
_entity_poly.entity_id
_entity_poly.type
_entity_poly.pdbx_seq_one_letter_code
_entity_poly.pdbx_strand_id
1 'polypeptide(L)'
;MSERYDVIVIGSGAGGGLIAGELADAGRQVLLLEAGPHRTAADYTRWEARANHEMWWPIAWAEPSQPDQPPMPLFRGRLVGGTTSINTKVALRPSGEDYEKWHAAAGLLGDGGEPFGEADLLPHLQRVERRLGVRVRDDWQQCVKTVAPAFQALGAELESVLSYTDENCMRCGSCLQGCPTNAGKNTLNVYIQPAIVHSGLELRAGADVRRVLIEDRGNGPEATGVEYLGDDGVTYQVHAEVIVVAAGALATPGLLLRSGVREAAGDSASSRLIGRNLGFHVARLVEGLFDQIQDAHAVYPITAHCMKFQRDPDGGFIVEAATVQDPIGFAAALCDDNGVPLWGDELVELMRRYRYFTGLLTMVNDENTGSAWVDEAGRDRYSINFNEREQARVDASLVFAQDVLRRAGARRIVQTGTLSTHVQGSCRMGSDPERSVVGAHGESHDIRRLFVGDSSVVPRTLSVNPSLTIMALASRLAEYLAGDRHGYLPSAARQPVAAA
;
A
#
# COMPACT_ATOMS: atom_id res chain seq x y z
N MET A 1 -2.35 -8.71 36.68
CA MET A 1 -1.63 -9.63 35.77
C MET A 1 -1.41 -8.85 34.51
N SER A 2 -0.20 -8.77 33.98
CA SER A 2 0.06 -8.13 32.68
C SER A 2 -0.67 -8.93 31.58
N GLU A 3 -1.44 -8.24 30.74
CA GLU A 3 -2.08 -8.86 29.57
C GLU A 3 -0.97 -9.45 28.67
N ARG A 4 -1.11 -10.72 28.33
CA ARG A 4 -0.14 -11.43 27.50
C ARG A 4 -0.88 -12.09 26.34
N TYR A 5 -0.40 -11.81 25.12
CA TYR A 5 -0.94 -12.32 23.88
C TYR A 5 0.02 -13.32 23.24
N ASP A 6 -0.47 -14.16 22.35
CA ASP A 6 0.38 -14.96 21.48
C ASP A 6 1.09 -14.03 20.48
N VAL A 7 0.32 -13.11 19.85
CA VAL A 7 0.82 -12.20 18.81
C VAL A 7 0.26 -10.80 19.03
N ILE A 8 1.13 -9.79 18.95
CA ILE A 8 0.73 -8.38 18.75
C ILE A 8 1.01 -8.01 17.32
N VAL A 9 0.00 -7.46 16.61
CA VAL A 9 0.13 -6.93 15.26
C VAL A 9 0.00 -5.41 15.31
N ILE A 10 0.96 -4.68 14.73
CA ILE A 10 1.03 -3.22 14.73
C ILE A 10 0.64 -2.68 13.37
N GLY A 11 -0.53 -2.03 13.27
CA GLY A 11 -1.13 -1.53 12.04
C GLY A 11 -2.13 -2.51 11.43
N SER A 12 -3.26 -1.98 10.99
CA SER A 12 -4.41 -2.74 10.50
C SER A 12 -4.59 -2.70 8.97
N GLY A 13 -3.58 -2.22 8.24
CA GLY A 13 -3.58 -2.08 6.77
C GLY A 13 -3.62 -3.42 6.02
N ALA A 14 -3.20 -3.41 4.76
CA ALA A 14 -3.26 -4.57 3.85
C ALA A 14 -2.58 -5.82 4.42
N GLY A 15 -1.41 -5.65 5.06
CA GLY A 15 -0.72 -6.76 5.71
C GLY A 15 -1.29 -7.09 7.08
N GLY A 16 -1.20 -6.13 8.02
CA GLY A 16 -1.49 -6.41 9.43
C GLY A 16 -2.94 -6.80 9.71
N GLY A 17 -3.92 -6.17 9.04
CA GLY A 17 -5.33 -6.54 9.22
C GLY A 17 -5.64 -7.96 8.76
N LEU A 18 -4.99 -8.41 7.68
CA LEU A 18 -5.08 -9.79 7.20
C LEU A 18 -4.40 -10.75 8.18
N ILE A 19 -3.14 -10.47 8.58
CA ILE A 19 -2.38 -11.32 9.51
C ILE A 19 -3.14 -11.50 10.81
N ALA A 20 -3.63 -10.41 11.40
CA ALA A 20 -4.38 -10.46 12.65
C ALA A 20 -5.66 -11.32 12.53
N GLY A 21 -6.42 -11.13 11.44
CA GLY A 21 -7.63 -11.90 11.17
C GLY A 21 -7.34 -13.39 10.96
N GLU A 22 -6.38 -13.76 10.12
CA GLU A 22 -6.07 -15.17 9.86
C GLU A 22 -5.45 -15.87 11.08
N LEU A 23 -4.65 -15.20 11.88
CA LEU A 23 -4.11 -15.76 13.13
C LEU A 23 -5.20 -15.98 14.19
N ALA A 24 -6.12 -15.03 14.34
CA ALA A 24 -7.26 -15.21 15.24
C ALA A 24 -8.17 -16.37 14.77
N ASP A 25 -8.45 -16.45 13.45
CA ASP A 25 -9.19 -17.57 12.85
C ASP A 25 -8.47 -18.93 13.07
N ALA A 26 -7.15 -18.92 13.21
CA ALA A 26 -6.34 -20.10 13.58
C ALA A 26 -6.28 -20.37 15.09
N GLY A 27 -7.04 -19.63 15.90
CA GLY A 27 -7.16 -19.83 17.37
C GLY A 27 -6.05 -19.22 18.20
N ARG A 28 -5.28 -18.26 17.64
CA ARG A 28 -4.26 -17.51 18.40
C ARG A 28 -4.87 -16.34 19.15
N GLN A 29 -4.32 -16.01 20.33
CA GLN A 29 -4.69 -14.82 21.08
C GLN A 29 -3.96 -13.60 20.46
N VAL A 30 -4.69 -12.80 19.69
CA VAL A 30 -4.13 -11.71 18.89
C VAL A 30 -4.63 -10.35 19.39
N LEU A 31 -3.69 -9.43 19.62
CA LEU A 31 -3.96 -8.00 19.79
C LEU A 31 -3.57 -7.25 18.53
N LEU A 32 -4.50 -6.53 17.93
CA LEU A 32 -4.27 -5.63 16.80
C LEU A 32 -4.30 -4.18 17.28
N LEU A 33 -3.18 -3.46 17.10
CA LEU A 33 -3.03 -2.04 17.45
C LEU A 33 -3.06 -1.20 16.18
N GLU A 34 -3.93 -0.17 16.16
CA GLU A 34 -4.05 0.77 15.04
C GLU A 34 -4.01 2.21 15.54
N ALA A 35 -3.15 3.03 14.95
CA ALA A 35 -3.00 4.45 15.33
C ALA A 35 -4.19 5.32 14.92
N GLY A 36 -4.92 4.93 13.89
CA GLY A 36 -6.09 5.66 13.38
C GLY A 36 -7.39 5.26 14.07
N PRO A 37 -8.46 6.03 13.85
CA PRO A 37 -9.77 5.74 14.42
C PRO A 37 -10.45 4.54 13.75
N HIS A 38 -11.35 3.89 14.47
CA HIS A 38 -12.27 2.91 13.89
C HIS A 38 -13.41 3.65 13.17
N ARG A 39 -13.41 3.56 11.84
CA ARG A 39 -14.45 4.12 10.97
C ARG A 39 -15.15 3.01 10.20
N THR A 40 -16.45 3.11 10.11
CA THR A 40 -17.31 2.16 9.38
C THR A 40 -18.01 2.87 8.21
N ALA A 41 -18.79 2.14 7.42
CA ALA A 41 -19.56 2.69 6.32
C ALA A 41 -20.49 3.86 6.75
N ALA A 42 -20.94 3.87 8.00
CA ALA A 42 -21.78 4.93 8.53
C ALA A 42 -21.03 6.25 8.81
N ASP A 43 -19.70 6.17 8.97
CA ASP A 43 -18.84 7.31 9.28
C ASP A 43 -18.25 7.96 8.03
N TYR A 44 -18.28 7.27 6.88
CA TYR A 44 -17.68 7.77 5.63
C TYR A 44 -18.49 8.94 5.06
N THR A 45 -17.78 9.91 4.51
CA THR A 45 -18.36 11.13 3.96
C THR A 45 -17.79 11.42 2.58
N ARG A 46 -18.63 11.96 1.68
CA ARG A 46 -18.20 12.46 0.38
C ARG A 46 -17.56 13.85 0.43
N TRP A 47 -17.51 14.49 1.60
CA TRP A 47 -16.82 15.75 1.79
C TRP A 47 -15.31 15.48 1.85
N GLU A 48 -14.66 15.72 0.74
CA GLU A 48 -13.23 15.43 0.55
C GLU A 48 -12.37 16.04 1.66
N ALA A 49 -12.56 17.32 2.00
CA ALA A 49 -11.78 17.97 3.05
C ALA A 49 -11.93 17.28 4.43
N ARG A 50 -13.14 16.84 4.77
CA ARG A 50 -13.38 16.10 6.01
C ARG A 50 -12.79 14.70 5.94
N ALA A 51 -12.99 13.99 4.83
CA ALA A 51 -12.44 12.68 4.63
C ALA A 51 -10.90 12.69 4.72
N ASN A 52 -10.27 13.66 4.07
CA ASN A 52 -8.81 13.83 4.09
C ASN A 52 -8.29 14.11 5.51
N HIS A 53 -8.99 14.94 6.28
CA HIS A 53 -8.61 15.24 7.66
C HIS A 53 -8.78 14.05 8.62
N GLU A 54 -9.85 13.27 8.47
CA GLU A 54 -10.22 12.22 9.43
C GLU A 54 -9.59 10.85 9.12
N MET A 55 -9.25 10.57 7.85
CA MET A 55 -8.88 9.23 7.38
C MET A 55 -7.48 9.11 6.79
N TRP A 56 -6.82 10.22 6.54
CA TRP A 56 -5.47 10.24 6.00
C TRP A 56 -4.48 10.73 7.05
N TRP A 57 -3.27 10.18 7.03
CA TRP A 57 -2.15 10.82 7.70
C TRP A 57 -1.85 12.17 7.03
N PRO A 58 -1.29 13.14 7.76
CA PRO A 58 -0.70 14.32 7.12
C PRO A 58 0.23 13.88 5.98
N ILE A 59 0.18 14.61 4.86
CA ILE A 59 1.01 14.32 3.69
C ILE A 59 2.47 14.28 4.12
N ALA A 60 3.13 13.15 3.90
CA ALA A 60 4.58 13.05 4.01
C ALA A 60 5.22 13.48 2.68
N TRP A 61 6.43 13.97 2.74
CA TRP A 61 7.14 14.46 1.57
C TRP A 61 8.46 13.70 1.41
N ALA A 62 8.70 13.14 0.24
CA ALA A 62 10.01 12.63 -0.14
C ALA A 62 10.83 13.79 -0.72
N GLU A 63 11.94 14.09 -0.07
CA GLU A 63 12.88 15.14 -0.50
C GLU A 63 13.71 14.60 -1.67
N PRO A 64 13.78 15.34 -2.80
CA PRO A 64 14.58 14.92 -3.92
C PRO A 64 16.06 15.08 -3.61
N SER A 65 16.89 14.22 -4.20
CA SER A 65 18.35 14.36 -4.10
C SER A 65 18.90 15.47 -5.00
N GLN A 66 18.13 15.88 -6.01
CA GLN A 66 18.47 16.95 -6.94
C GLN A 66 17.73 18.23 -6.54
N PRO A 67 18.45 19.38 -6.34
CA PRO A 67 17.86 20.60 -5.78
C PRO A 67 16.79 21.26 -6.65
N ASP A 68 16.75 20.97 -7.93
CA ASP A 68 15.82 21.51 -8.93
C ASP A 68 14.52 20.69 -9.07
N GLN A 69 14.44 19.54 -8.44
CA GLN A 69 13.23 18.73 -8.42
C GLN A 69 12.34 19.10 -7.24
N PRO A 70 11.01 19.14 -7.42
CA PRO A 70 10.09 19.38 -6.30
C PRO A 70 9.98 18.15 -5.37
N PRO A 71 9.72 18.37 -4.08
CA PRO A 71 9.39 17.27 -3.17
C PRO A 71 8.15 16.50 -3.65
N MET A 72 8.17 15.17 -3.51
CA MET A 72 7.06 14.32 -3.93
C MET A 72 6.14 14.01 -2.75
N PRO A 73 4.82 14.25 -2.86
CA PRO A 73 3.84 13.91 -1.83
C PRO A 73 3.61 12.40 -1.75
N LEU A 74 3.57 11.90 -0.51
CA LEU A 74 3.33 10.51 -0.16
C LEU A 74 2.05 10.39 0.66
N PHE A 75 1.13 9.54 0.22
CA PHE A 75 -0.20 9.40 0.81
C PHE A 75 -0.36 8.05 1.50
N ARG A 76 -0.96 8.04 2.70
CA ARG A 76 -1.32 6.82 3.44
C ARG A 76 -2.55 7.02 4.31
N GLY A 77 -3.37 5.99 4.45
CA GLY A 77 -4.56 6.01 5.30
C GLY A 77 -4.21 5.94 6.79
N ARG A 78 -5.03 6.60 7.63
CA ARG A 78 -4.99 6.58 9.10
C ARG A 78 -6.35 6.21 9.64
N LEU A 79 -6.68 4.94 9.61
CA LEU A 79 -7.92 4.38 10.14
C LEU A 79 -7.79 2.86 10.21
N VAL A 80 -8.68 2.20 10.95
CA VAL A 80 -8.76 0.73 10.91
C VAL A 80 -9.03 0.24 9.49
N GLY A 81 -8.21 -0.70 9.04
CA GLY A 81 -8.15 -1.15 7.64
C GLY A 81 -7.10 -0.40 6.80
N GLY A 82 -6.48 0.66 7.36
CA GLY A 82 -5.45 1.43 6.67
C GLY A 82 -5.88 1.91 5.28
N THR A 83 -4.94 2.03 4.35
CA THR A 83 -5.21 2.45 2.97
C THR A 83 -6.15 1.50 2.22
N THR A 84 -6.35 0.23 2.67
CA THR A 84 -7.34 -0.67 2.03
C THR A 84 -8.78 -0.15 2.16
N SER A 85 -9.09 0.65 3.17
CA SER A 85 -10.42 1.26 3.36
C SER A 85 -10.71 2.39 2.37
N ILE A 86 -9.66 3.06 1.87
CA ILE A 86 -9.73 4.30 1.08
C ILE A 86 -8.88 4.24 -0.21
N ASN A 87 -8.85 3.11 -0.89
CA ASN A 87 -8.16 2.93 -2.18
C ASN A 87 -9.15 2.60 -3.31
N THR A 88 -8.66 2.49 -4.54
CA THR A 88 -9.45 2.24 -5.75
C THR A 88 -9.87 0.79 -5.97
N LYS A 89 -9.54 -0.12 -5.07
CA LYS A 89 -9.94 -1.55 -5.10
C LYS A 89 -9.45 -2.34 -6.32
N VAL A 90 -8.37 -1.93 -6.96
CA VAL A 90 -7.73 -2.66 -8.05
C VAL A 90 -6.96 -3.87 -7.50
N ALA A 91 -7.10 -5.03 -8.16
CA ALA A 91 -6.49 -6.30 -7.77
C ALA A 91 -5.65 -6.85 -8.92
N LEU A 92 -4.38 -6.46 -9.00
CA LEU A 92 -3.45 -6.96 -10.02
C LEU A 92 -2.42 -7.88 -9.37
N ARG A 93 -2.08 -8.96 -10.07
CA ARG A 93 -1.02 -9.90 -9.67
C ARG A 93 0.33 -9.40 -10.13
N PRO A 94 1.42 -9.72 -9.40
CA PRO A 94 2.77 -9.45 -9.88
C PRO A 94 3.05 -10.22 -11.17
N SER A 95 3.91 -9.66 -12.01
CA SER A 95 4.38 -10.29 -13.23
C SER A 95 5.55 -11.26 -12.96
N GLY A 96 5.89 -12.11 -13.94
CA GLY A 96 7.09 -12.94 -13.88
C GLY A 96 8.36 -12.10 -13.65
N GLU A 97 8.46 -10.94 -14.30
CA GLU A 97 9.58 -10.01 -14.15
C GLU A 97 9.70 -9.44 -12.72
N ASP A 98 8.58 -9.24 -11.99
CA ASP A 98 8.63 -8.79 -10.60
C ASP A 98 9.33 -9.83 -9.71
N TYR A 99 9.04 -11.13 -9.88
CA TYR A 99 9.71 -12.21 -9.12
C TYR A 99 11.20 -12.30 -9.45
N GLU A 100 11.58 -12.18 -10.73
CA GLU A 100 12.98 -12.16 -11.16
C GLU A 100 13.73 -10.99 -10.50
N LYS A 101 13.12 -9.80 -10.48
CA LYS A 101 13.67 -8.61 -9.80
C LYS A 101 13.82 -8.82 -8.30
N TRP A 102 12.89 -9.53 -7.64
CA TRP A 102 12.96 -9.81 -6.21
C TRP A 102 14.14 -10.71 -5.87
N HIS A 103 14.32 -11.79 -6.63
CA HIS A 103 15.49 -12.66 -6.46
C HIS A 103 16.80 -11.89 -6.73
N ALA A 104 16.87 -11.14 -7.83
CA ALA A 104 18.05 -10.35 -8.17
C ALA A 104 18.38 -9.29 -7.09
N ALA A 105 17.36 -8.64 -6.50
CA ALA A 105 17.54 -7.57 -5.51
C ALA A 105 17.95 -8.08 -4.13
N ALA A 106 17.37 -9.19 -3.63
CA ALA A 106 17.48 -9.63 -2.25
C ALA A 106 17.82 -11.12 -2.07
N GLY A 107 18.11 -11.85 -3.16
CA GLY A 107 18.38 -13.28 -3.10
C GLY A 107 17.21 -14.08 -2.54
N LEU A 108 15.96 -13.60 -2.72
CA LEU A 108 14.78 -14.23 -2.14
C LEU A 108 14.58 -15.63 -2.70
N LEU A 109 14.49 -16.61 -1.80
CA LEU A 109 14.25 -18.02 -2.11
C LEU A 109 12.89 -18.46 -1.58
N GLY A 110 12.26 -19.39 -2.26
CA GLY A 110 11.09 -20.11 -1.79
C GLY A 110 11.43 -21.17 -0.74
N ASP A 111 10.42 -21.84 -0.20
CA ASP A 111 10.58 -22.87 0.86
C ASP A 111 11.38 -24.08 0.38
N GLY A 112 11.44 -24.33 -0.94
CA GLY A 112 12.24 -25.39 -1.57
C GLY A 112 13.71 -25.03 -1.80
N GLY A 113 14.11 -23.77 -1.55
CA GLY A 113 15.47 -23.27 -1.79
C GLY A 113 15.73 -22.79 -3.23
N GLU A 114 14.72 -22.86 -4.11
CA GLU A 114 14.76 -22.27 -5.45
C GLU A 114 14.43 -20.76 -5.40
N PRO A 115 14.77 -19.98 -6.45
CA PRO A 115 14.32 -18.58 -6.53
C PRO A 115 12.82 -18.47 -6.31
N PHE A 116 12.42 -17.55 -5.42
CA PHE A 116 11.01 -17.29 -5.12
C PHE A 116 10.27 -16.86 -6.38
N GLY A 117 9.17 -17.53 -6.69
CA GLY A 117 8.42 -17.31 -7.91
C GLY A 117 6.92 -17.35 -7.74
N GLU A 118 6.19 -17.36 -8.86
CA GLU A 118 4.73 -17.40 -8.86
C GLU A 118 4.18 -18.60 -8.07
N ALA A 119 4.80 -19.77 -8.17
CA ALA A 119 4.36 -20.98 -7.48
C ALA A 119 4.33 -20.82 -5.94
N ASP A 120 5.24 -20.04 -5.37
CA ASP A 120 5.31 -19.79 -3.93
C ASP A 120 4.20 -18.84 -3.44
N LEU A 121 3.74 -17.93 -4.31
CA LEU A 121 2.77 -16.91 -3.93
C LEU A 121 1.34 -17.20 -4.43
N LEU A 122 1.17 -17.98 -5.49
CA LEU A 122 -0.12 -18.23 -6.14
C LEU A 122 -1.19 -18.80 -5.18
N PRO A 123 -0.90 -19.75 -4.28
CA PRO A 123 -1.90 -20.25 -3.32
C PRO A 123 -2.46 -19.13 -2.44
N HIS A 124 -1.60 -18.20 -2.01
CA HIS A 124 -1.95 -17.06 -1.17
C HIS A 124 -2.69 -15.97 -1.96
N LEU A 125 -2.27 -15.67 -3.20
CA LEU A 125 -3.01 -14.78 -4.11
C LEU A 125 -4.44 -15.29 -4.30
N GLN A 126 -4.62 -16.57 -4.63
CA GLN A 126 -5.93 -17.18 -4.81
C GLN A 126 -6.78 -17.18 -3.54
N ARG A 127 -6.16 -17.39 -2.36
CA ARG A 127 -6.85 -17.31 -1.06
C ARG A 127 -7.39 -15.90 -0.81
N VAL A 128 -6.55 -14.89 -1.00
CA VAL A 128 -6.91 -13.49 -0.83
C VAL A 128 -7.97 -13.05 -1.83
N GLU A 129 -7.82 -13.40 -3.12
CA GLU A 129 -8.80 -13.10 -4.16
C GLU A 129 -10.19 -13.68 -3.85
N ARG A 130 -10.24 -14.94 -3.42
CA ARG A 130 -11.51 -15.58 -3.02
C ARG A 130 -12.13 -14.86 -1.82
N ARG A 131 -11.35 -14.53 -0.79
CA ARG A 131 -11.85 -13.89 0.43
C ARG A 131 -12.31 -12.44 0.18
N LEU A 132 -11.63 -11.71 -0.71
CA LEU A 132 -12.03 -10.38 -1.16
C LEU A 132 -13.17 -10.39 -2.20
N GLY A 133 -13.49 -11.53 -2.79
CA GLY A 133 -14.47 -11.63 -3.88
C GLY A 133 -14.01 -10.88 -5.14
N VAL A 134 -12.73 -11.04 -5.51
CA VAL A 134 -12.15 -10.38 -6.69
C VAL A 134 -12.86 -10.81 -7.96
N ARG A 135 -13.21 -9.85 -8.79
CA ARG A 135 -13.92 -10.05 -10.06
C ARG A 135 -13.55 -9.03 -11.11
N VAL A 136 -13.84 -9.33 -12.37
CA VAL A 136 -13.64 -8.41 -13.49
C VAL A 136 -14.62 -7.24 -13.41
N ARG A 137 -14.13 -6.02 -13.73
CA ARG A 137 -14.94 -4.80 -13.91
C ARG A 137 -15.01 -4.46 -15.39
N ASP A 138 -16.01 -4.99 -16.08
CA ASP A 138 -16.28 -4.78 -17.51
C ASP A 138 -17.32 -3.69 -17.79
N ASP A 139 -17.83 -3.04 -16.77
CA ASP A 139 -18.85 -2.01 -16.83
C ASP A 139 -18.26 -0.62 -17.11
N TRP A 140 -17.55 -0.50 -18.22
CA TRP A 140 -16.87 0.72 -18.63
C TRP A 140 -17.83 1.91 -18.77
N GLN A 141 -17.50 2.98 -18.08
CA GLN A 141 -18.24 4.23 -18.09
C GLN A 141 -17.89 5.08 -19.34
N GLN A 142 -18.65 6.16 -19.57
CA GLN A 142 -18.44 7.04 -20.72
C GLN A 142 -17.02 7.55 -20.82
N CYS A 143 -16.43 7.94 -19.71
CA CYS A 143 -15.05 8.43 -19.62
C CYS A 143 -14.03 7.43 -20.19
N VAL A 144 -14.16 6.12 -19.89
CA VAL A 144 -13.31 5.07 -20.47
C VAL A 144 -13.60 4.88 -21.95
N LYS A 145 -14.89 4.82 -22.33
CA LYS A 145 -15.32 4.65 -23.74
C LYS A 145 -14.83 5.80 -24.64
N THR A 146 -14.68 7.00 -24.09
CA THR A 146 -14.13 8.15 -24.81
C THR A 146 -12.68 7.94 -25.23
N VAL A 147 -11.85 7.35 -24.35
CA VAL A 147 -10.41 7.19 -24.62
C VAL A 147 -10.04 5.85 -25.29
N ALA A 148 -10.86 4.81 -25.15
CA ALA A 148 -10.54 3.47 -25.65
C ALA A 148 -10.18 3.40 -27.15
N PRO A 149 -10.89 4.08 -28.08
CA PRO A 149 -10.50 4.07 -29.50
C PRO A 149 -9.12 4.69 -29.76
N ALA A 150 -8.70 5.65 -28.93
CA ALA A 150 -7.41 6.29 -29.07
C ALA A 150 -6.25 5.36 -28.65
N PHE A 151 -6.44 4.50 -27.64
CA PHE A 151 -5.50 3.43 -27.30
C PHE A 151 -5.29 2.51 -28.50
N GLN A 152 -6.37 2.01 -29.10
CA GLN A 152 -6.30 1.13 -30.27
C GLN A 152 -5.57 1.80 -31.45
N ALA A 153 -5.84 3.09 -31.70
CA ALA A 153 -5.16 3.85 -32.76
C ALA A 153 -3.66 4.03 -32.52
N LEU A 154 -3.20 3.87 -31.28
CA LEU A 154 -1.78 3.86 -30.89
C LEU A 154 -1.20 2.44 -30.75
N GLY A 155 -1.95 1.42 -31.20
CA GLY A 155 -1.54 0.02 -31.14
C GLY A 155 -1.45 -0.52 -29.71
N ALA A 156 -2.26 0.02 -28.79
CA ALA A 156 -2.40 -0.42 -27.43
C ALA A 156 -3.87 -0.79 -27.15
N GLU A 157 -4.11 -1.62 -26.15
CA GLU A 157 -5.44 -2.05 -25.78
C GLU A 157 -5.72 -1.72 -24.32
N LEU A 158 -6.98 -1.41 -24.00
CA LEU A 158 -7.50 -1.34 -22.65
C LEU A 158 -8.13 -2.67 -22.30
N GLU A 159 -7.73 -3.21 -21.15
CA GLU A 159 -8.32 -4.40 -20.55
C GLU A 159 -9.14 -4.02 -19.32
N SER A 160 -10.18 -4.79 -19.02
CA SER A 160 -10.98 -4.62 -17.81
C SER A 160 -10.19 -5.01 -16.59
N VAL A 161 -10.19 -4.17 -15.54
CA VAL A 161 -9.46 -4.47 -14.31
C VAL A 161 -10.13 -5.54 -13.46
N LEU A 162 -9.34 -6.29 -12.71
CA LEU A 162 -9.79 -7.06 -11.57
C LEU A 162 -9.97 -6.14 -10.36
N SER A 163 -11.05 -6.32 -9.61
CA SER A 163 -11.40 -5.47 -8.47
C SER A 163 -12.03 -6.27 -7.34
N TYR A 164 -11.81 -5.82 -6.11
CA TYR A 164 -12.46 -6.35 -4.92
C TYR A 164 -13.65 -5.49 -4.45
N THR A 165 -14.59 -5.26 -5.39
CA THR A 165 -15.93 -4.69 -5.12
C THR A 165 -17.01 -5.69 -5.44
N ASP A 166 -18.09 -5.72 -4.63
CA ASP A 166 -19.23 -6.59 -4.89
C ASP A 166 -20.33 -5.91 -5.74
N GLU A 167 -21.46 -6.62 -5.94
CA GLU A 167 -22.61 -6.16 -6.73
C GLU A 167 -23.33 -4.96 -6.13
N ASN A 168 -23.16 -4.66 -4.83
CA ASN A 168 -23.76 -3.51 -4.17
C ASN A 168 -22.99 -2.20 -4.45
N CYS A 169 -21.99 -2.24 -5.34
CA CYS A 169 -21.24 -1.06 -5.75
C CYS A 169 -22.14 -0.07 -6.50
N MET A 170 -22.41 1.07 -5.88
CA MET A 170 -23.25 2.13 -6.44
C MET A 170 -22.52 2.98 -7.50
N ARG A 171 -21.25 2.71 -7.79
CA ARG A 171 -20.41 3.49 -8.73
C ARG A 171 -20.36 4.99 -8.37
N CYS A 172 -20.35 5.31 -7.09
CA CYS A 172 -20.46 6.70 -6.60
C CYS A 172 -19.16 7.51 -6.69
N GLY A 173 -18.04 6.91 -7.06
CA GLY A 173 -16.73 7.58 -7.11
C GLY A 173 -16.01 7.77 -5.75
N SER A 174 -16.68 7.50 -4.63
CA SER A 174 -16.18 7.85 -3.28
C SER A 174 -15.18 6.82 -2.69
N CYS A 175 -14.48 6.04 -3.50
CA CYS A 175 -13.60 4.98 -3.00
C CYS A 175 -12.46 5.53 -2.14
N LEU A 176 -11.95 6.72 -2.44
CA LEU A 176 -10.88 7.40 -1.68
C LEU A 176 -11.38 8.05 -0.38
N GLN A 177 -12.70 8.20 -0.19
CA GLN A 177 -13.35 8.68 1.04
C GLN A 177 -14.00 7.55 1.85
N GLY A 178 -13.75 6.29 1.46
CA GLY A 178 -14.39 5.12 2.04
C GLY A 178 -15.67 4.71 1.34
N CYS A 179 -16.01 3.42 1.42
CA CYS A 179 -17.18 2.87 0.73
C CYS A 179 -18.43 2.90 1.62
N PRO A 180 -19.43 3.77 1.35
CA PRO A 180 -20.60 3.92 2.22
C PRO A 180 -21.56 2.71 2.20
N THR A 181 -21.39 1.79 1.25
CA THR A 181 -22.21 0.57 1.14
C THR A 181 -21.47 -0.71 1.54
N ASN A 182 -20.20 -0.62 1.95
CA ASN A 182 -19.30 -1.78 2.16
C ASN A 182 -19.11 -2.67 0.92
N ALA A 183 -19.57 -2.22 -0.25
CA ALA A 183 -19.33 -2.95 -1.51
C ALA A 183 -17.83 -3.04 -1.84
N GLY A 184 -17.07 -1.97 -1.54
CA GLY A 184 -15.61 -2.00 -1.62
C GLY A 184 -15.04 -2.76 -0.43
N LYS A 185 -14.43 -3.92 -0.72
CA LYS A 185 -13.81 -4.75 0.32
C LYS A 185 -12.52 -4.12 0.83
N ASN A 186 -12.20 -4.41 2.09
CA ASN A 186 -10.99 -3.95 2.76
C ASN A 186 -10.68 -4.89 3.93
N THR A 187 -9.55 -4.72 4.59
CA THR A 187 -9.18 -5.59 5.71
C THR A 187 -10.13 -5.48 6.89
N LEU A 188 -10.74 -4.30 7.13
CA LEU A 188 -11.71 -4.15 8.21
C LEU A 188 -12.93 -5.05 7.99
N ASN A 189 -13.59 -4.97 6.82
CA ASN A 189 -14.85 -5.67 6.61
C ASN A 189 -14.69 -7.15 6.24
N VAL A 190 -13.49 -7.59 5.80
CA VAL A 190 -13.26 -8.97 5.34
C VAL A 190 -12.47 -9.82 6.35
N TYR A 191 -11.57 -9.22 7.12
CA TYR A 191 -10.69 -9.94 8.03
C TYR A 191 -10.93 -9.54 9.49
N ILE A 192 -10.85 -8.25 9.82
CA ILE A 192 -10.83 -7.76 11.19
C ILE A 192 -12.20 -7.92 11.86
N GLN A 193 -13.27 -7.37 11.26
CA GLN A 193 -14.61 -7.41 11.86
C GLN A 193 -15.13 -8.84 12.02
N PRO A 194 -15.00 -9.75 11.04
CA PRO A 194 -15.36 -11.14 11.25
C PRO A 194 -14.55 -11.81 12.37
N ALA A 195 -13.23 -11.55 12.46
CA ALA A 195 -12.39 -12.15 13.49
C ALA A 195 -12.71 -11.61 14.89
N ILE A 196 -13.10 -10.34 15.05
CA ILE A 196 -13.59 -9.81 16.32
C ILE A 196 -14.85 -10.56 16.76
N VAL A 197 -15.79 -10.80 15.84
CA VAL A 197 -17.09 -11.42 16.16
C VAL A 197 -16.96 -12.92 16.42
N HIS A 198 -16.13 -13.64 15.66
CA HIS A 198 -16.13 -15.10 15.64
C HIS A 198 -14.89 -15.75 16.23
N SER A 199 -13.76 -15.04 16.27
CA SER A 199 -12.44 -15.63 16.58
C SER A 199 -11.74 -14.95 17.76
N GLY A 200 -12.39 -13.97 18.41
CA GLY A 200 -11.86 -13.33 19.62
C GLY A 200 -10.68 -12.38 19.38
N LEU A 201 -10.52 -11.86 18.16
CA LEU A 201 -9.52 -10.81 17.86
C LEU A 201 -9.77 -9.57 18.72
N GLU A 202 -8.77 -9.13 19.46
CA GLU A 202 -8.82 -7.84 20.16
C GLU A 202 -8.26 -6.73 19.29
N LEU A 203 -9.04 -5.65 19.11
CA LEU A 203 -8.64 -4.45 18.37
C LEU A 203 -8.59 -3.26 19.32
N ARG A 204 -7.46 -2.52 19.33
CA ARG A 204 -7.34 -1.20 19.94
C ARG A 204 -7.05 -0.17 18.85
N ALA A 205 -8.08 0.61 18.50
CA ALA A 205 -7.96 1.77 17.64
C ALA A 205 -7.49 2.98 18.46
N GLY A 206 -6.84 3.98 17.82
CA GLY A 206 -6.23 5.11 18.53
C GLY A 206 -4.98 4.73 19.33
N ALA A 207 -4.41 3.56 19.08
CA ALA A 207 -3.21 3.05 19.75
C ALA A 207 -1.97 3.28 18.87
N ASP A 208 -1.27 4.38 19.10
CA ASP A 208 -0.09 4.78 18.34
C ASP A 208 1.18 4.15 18.93
N VAL A 209 1.64 3.05 18.34
CA VAL A 209 2.83 2.32 18.82
C VAL A 209 4.10 3.15 18.58
N ARG A 210 4.81 3.41 19.68
CA ARG A 210 6.01 4.24 19.71
C ARG A 210 7.30 3.43 19.70
N ARG A 211 7.25 2.22 20.29
CA ARG A 211 8.42 1.35 20.42
C ARG A 211 8.05 -0.13 20.47
N VAL A 212 8.87 -0.97 19.85
CA VAL A 212 8.98 -2.40 20.15
C VAL A 212 9.93 -2.56 21.32
N LEU A 213 9.56 -3.36 22.32
CA LEU A 213 10.39 -3.69 23.46
C LEU A 213 11.32 -4.84 23.09
N ILE A 214 12.64 -4.62 23.21
CA ILE A 214 13.67 -5.61 22.86
C ILE A 214 14.48 -5.91 24.10
N GLU A 215 14.65 -7.20 24.40
CA GLU A 215 15.40 -7.70 25.53
C GLU A 215 16.37 -8.81 25.10
N ASP A 216 17.54 -8.89 25.70
CA ASP A 216 18.41 -10.06 25.60
C ASP A 216 18.15 -11.00 26.77
N ARG A 217 17.58 -12.17 26.49
CA ARG A 217 17.29 -13.21 27.48
C ARG A 217 18.34 -14.32 27.49
N GLY A 218 19.53 -14.04 26.99
CA GLY A 218 20.67 -14.97 27.00
C GLY A 218 20.83 -15.78 25.71
N ASN A 219 19.92 -15.62 24.75
CA ASN A 219 19.98 -16.23 23.41
C ASN A 219 20.04 -15.18 22.27
N GLY A 220 20.52 -13.98 22.60
CA GLY A 220 20.49 -12.82 21.72
C GLY A 220 19.20 -11.98 21.84
N PRO A 221 19.15 -10.82 21.16
CA PRO A 221 18.03 -9.89 21.28
C PRO A 221 16.73 -10.48 20.71
N GLU A 222 15.63 -10.30 21.44
CA GLU A 222 14.29 -10.72 21.03
C GLU A 222 13.23 -9.66 21.36
N ALA A 223 12.20 -9.59 20.53
CA ALA A 223 11.04 -8.73 20.79
C ALA A 223 10.15 -9.37 21.85
N THR A 224 9.69 -8.57 22.85
CA THR A 224 8.93 -9.06 24.00
C THR A 224 7.60 -8.36 24.19
N GLY A 225 7.37 -7.24 23.50
CA GLY A 225 6.16 -6.43 23.64
C GLY A 225 6.28 -5.13 22.87
N VAL A 226 5.35 -4.24 23.14
CA VAL A 226 5.29 -2.90 22.55
C VAL A 226 4.90 -1.85 23.59
N GLU A 227 5.31 -0.61 23.32
CA GLU A 227 4.85 0.59 24.01
C GLU A 227 4.03 1.43 23.02
N TYR A 228 2.82 1.82 23.41
CA TYR A 228 1.95 2.65 22.58
C TYR A 228 1.32 3.79 23.38
N LEU A 229 1.04 4.90 22.70
CA LEU A 229 0.28 6.02 23.21
C LEU A 229 -1.21 5.81 22.85
N GLY A 230 -2.08 5.78 23.85
CA GLY A 230 -3.53 5.72 23.66
C GLY A 230 -4.15 7.08 23.33
N ASP A 231 -5.38 7.09 22.83
CA ASP A 231 -6.15 8.32 22.55
C ASP A 231 -6.42 9.16 23.82
N ASP A 232 -6.35 8.55 24.99
CA ASP A 232 -6.44 9.22 26.30
C ASP A 232 -5.14 9.94 26.71
N GLY A 233 -4.09 9.86 25.87
CA GLY A 233 -2.78 10.45 26.15
C GLY A 233 -1.92 9.63 27.13
N VAL A 234 -2.36 8.44 27.50
CA VAL A 234 -1.60 7.56 28.41
C VAL A 234 -0.72 6.61 27.61
N THR A 235 0.48 6.37 28.10
CA THR A 235 1.40 5.38 27.53
C THR A 235 1.18 4.02 28.18
N TYR A 236 0.99 3.00 27.37
CA TYR A 236 0.75 1.62 27.77
C TYR A 236 1.87 0.71 27.29
N GLN A 237 2.12 -0.35 28.04
CA GLN A 237 2.99 -1.45 27.63
C GLN A 237 2.19 -2.76 27.65
N VAL A 238 2.34 -3.55 26.57
CA VAL A 238 1.73 -4.87 26.43
C VAL A 238 2.75 -5.86 25.88
N HIS A 239 2.61 -7.13 26.24
CA HIS A 239 3.60 -8.16 25.94
C HIS A 239 2.98 -9.30 25.11
N ALA A 240 3.81 -9.92 24.24
CA ALA A 240 3.44 -11.08 23.45
C ALA A 240 4.63 -12.00 23.18
N GLU A 241 4.34 -13.21 22.70
CA GLU A 241 5.38 -14.14 22.25
C GLU A 241 5.98 -13.74 20.89
N VAL A 242 5.18 -13.09 20.04
CA VAL A 242 5.58 -12.63 18.71
C VAL A 242 5.07 -11.21 18.47
N ILE A 243 5.91 -10.37 17.88
CA ILE A 243 5.54 -9.01 17.45
C ILE A 243 5.61 -8.94 15.93
N VAL A 244 4.51 -8.54 15.30
CA VAL A 244 4.43 -8.29 13.85
C VAL A 244 4.27 -6.79 13.59
N VAL A 245 5.27 -6.17 12.98
CA VAL A 245 5.21 -4.78 12.54
C VAL A 245 4.60 -4.71 11.16
N ALA A 246 3.49 -4.01 11.03
CA ALA A 246 2.75 -3.82 9.78
C ALA A 246 2.26 -2.36 9.62
N ALA A 247 3.12 -1.40 10.02
CA ALA A 247 2.81 0.03 10.00
C ALA A 247 2.95 0.71 8.62
N GLY A 248 3.30 -0.08 7.58
CA GLY A 248 3.50 0.36 6.21
C GLY A 248 4.91 0.89 5.93
N ALA A 249 5.33 0.91 4.66
CA ALA A 249 6.70 1.19 4.25
C ALA A 249 7.23 2.58 4.68
N LEU A 250 6.35 3.52 5.02
CA LEU A 250 6.76 4.82 5.55
C LEU A 250 7.02 4.80 7.07
N ALA A 251 6.23 4.06 7.85
CA ALA A 251 6.32 4.12 9.30
C ALA A 251 7.12 2.95 9.91
N THR A 252 7.08 1.78 9.28
CA THR A 252 7.79 0.59 9.76
C THR A 252 9.29 0.83 9.98
N PRO A 253 10.06 1.39 9.03
CA PRO A 253 11.48 1.63 9.26
C PRO A 253 11.74 2.61 10.42
N GLY A 254 10.95 3.68 10.52
CA GLY A 254 11.07 4.63 11.61
C GLY A 254 10.75 4.01 12.98
N LEU A 255 9.72 3.17 13.05
CA LEU A 255 9.40 2.43 14.28
C LEU A 255 10.54 1.50 14.71
N LEU A 256 11.12 0.72 13.78
CA LEU A 256 12.25 -0.16 14.06
C LEU A 256 13.48 0.62 14.54
N LEU A 257 13.81 1.74 13.89
CA LEU A 257 14.93 2.61 14.27
C LEU A 257 14.72 3.22 15.67
N ARG A 258 13.54 3.78 15.96
CA ARG A 258 13.21 4.32 17.30
C ARG A 258 13.17 3.24 18.38
N SER A 259 12.96 2.00 18.02
CA SER A 259 12.97 0.85 18.93
C SER A 259 14.40 0.38 19.29
N GLY A 260 15.44 0.95 18.67
CA GLY A 260 16.83 0.56 18.92
C GLY A 260 17.19 -0.79 18.28
N VAL A 261 16.51 -1.20 17.21
CA VAL A 261 16.80 -2.47 16.49
C VAL A 261 18.25 -2.48 16.02
N ARG A 262 18.75 -1.36 15.50
CA ARG A 262 20.12 -1.26 14.97
C ARG A 262 21.17 -1.44 16.06
N GLU A 263 20.97 -0.82 17.20
CA GLU A 263 21.83 -0.92 18.37
C GLU A 263 21.82 -2.34 18.95
N ALA A 264 20.64 -2.93 19.11
CA ALA A 264 20.47 -4.29 19.61
C ALA A 264 21.09 -5.34 18.66
N ALA A 265 21.08 -5.08 17.35
CA ALA A 265 21.70 -5.91 16.31
C ALA A 265 23.22 -5.71 16.19
N GLY A 266 23.85 -4.83 16.99
CA GLY A 266 25.27 -4.52 16.89
C GLY A 266 25.68 -3.88 15.55
N ASP A 267 24.79 -3.08 14.95
CA ASP A 267 24.98 -2.44 13.64
C ASP A 267 25.33 -3.45 12.53
N SER A 268 24.62 -4.57 12.49
CA SER A 268 24.76 -5.65 11.49
C SER A 268 24.52 -5.13 10.06
N ALA A 269 24.91 -5.92 9.05
CA ALA A 269 24.62 -5.60 7.65
C ALA A 269 23.11 -5.45 7.40
N SER A 270 22.31 -6.37 7.92
CA SER A 270 20.85 -6.36 7.83
C SER A 270 20.24 -5.11 8.49
N SER A 271 20.59 -4.79 9.72
CA SER A 271 20.05 -3.63 10.44
C SER A 271 20.39 -2.28 9.78
N ARG A 272 21.55 -2.17 9.10
CA ARG A 272 21.91 -1.00 8.30
C ARG A 272 21.03 -0.79 7.05
N LEU A 273 20.32 -1.84 6.61
CA LEU A 273 19.38 -1.76 5.48
C LEU A 273 18.00 -1.23 5.88
N ILE A 274 17.69 -1.12 7.17
CA ILE A 274 16.42 -0.54 7.64
C ILE A 274 16.25 0.86 7.05
N GLY A 275 15.17 1.09 6.34
CA GLY A 275 14.85 2.34 5.65
C GLY A 275 15.53 2.53 4.31
N ARG A 276 16.41 1.63 3.88
CA ARG A 276 16.99 1.65 2.54
C ARG A 276 16.07 0.98 1.52
N ASN A 277 16.36 1.21 0.23
CA ASN A 277 15.62 0.61 -0.88
C ASN A 277 14.13 0.98 -0.91
N LEU A 278 13.79 2.18 -0.43
CA LEU A 278 12.44 2.70 -0.51
C LEU A 278 12.09 2.95 -1.98
N GLY A 279 11.01 2.32 -2.44
CA GLY A 279 10.46 2.49 -3.78
C GLY A 279 9.07 3.10 -3.73
N PHE A 280 8.67 3.77 -4.78
CA PHE A 280 7.50 4.62 -4.78
C PHE A 280 6.42 4.21 -5.79
N HIS A 281 6.76 3.46 -6.85
CA HIS A 281 5.84 3.23 -7.98
C HIS A 281 5.20 4.55 -8.40
N VAL A 282 6.06 5.46 -8.87
CA VAL A 282 5.73 6.87 -9.09
C VAL A 282 4.60 7.01 -10.08
N ALA A 283 3.64 7.84 -9.74
CA ALA A 283 2.44 8.07 -10.53
C ALA A 283 2.28 9.53 -10.94
N ARG A 284 1.62 9.73 -12.09
CA ARG A 284 1.12 11.02 -12.56
C ARG A 284 -0.25 10.86 -13.18
N LEU A 285 -1.12 11.84 -12.93
CA LEU A 285 -2.39 11.95 -13.63
C LEU A 285 -2.25 12.95 -14.78
N VAL A 286 -2.75 12.55 -15.93
CA VAL A 286 -2.85 13.39 -17.14
C VAL A 286 -4.32 13.50 -17.50
N GLU A 287 -4.86 14.72 -17.49
CA GLU A 287 -6.28 14.98 -17.59
C GLU A 287 -6.61 15.72 -18.87
N GLY A 288 -7.59 15.23 -19.63
CA GLY A 288 -8.11 15.86 -20.85
C GLY A 288 -9.46 16.54 -20.61
N LEU A 289 -9.57 17.77 -21.08
CA LEU A 289 -10.83 18.50 -21.13
C LEU A 289 -11.55 18.25 -22.46
N PHE A 290 -12.79 17.80 -22.41
CA PHE A 290 -13.61 17.47 -23.57
C PHE A 290 -14.80 18.44 -23.75
N ASP A 291 -15.45 18.37 -24.92
CA ASP A 291 -16.68 19.13 -25.16
C ASP A 291 -17.90 18.45 -24.54
N GLN A 292 -17.83 17.14 -24.29
CA GLN A 292 -18.90 16.34 -23.71
C GLN A 292 -18.62 16.07 -22.21
N ILE A 293 -19.68 15.96 -21.43
CA ILE A 293 -19.62 15.58 -20.02
C ILE A 293 -19.07 14.15 -19.90
N GLN A 294 -18.06 13.99 -19.04
CA GLN A 294 -17.39 12.71 -18.76
C GLN A 294 -17.81 12.16 -17.40
N ASP A 295 -18.05 13.03 -16.40
CA ASP A 295 -18.37 12.70 -15.00
C ASP A 295 -17.41 11.64 -14.37
N ALA A 296 -16.14 11.64 -14.76
CA ALA A 296 -15.15 10.66 -14.35
C ALA A 296 -14.90 10.62 -12.83
N HIS A 297 -15.21 11.71 -12.11
CA HIS A 297 -15.17 11.80 -10.65
C HIS A 297 -16.32 11.10 -9.93
N ALA A 298 -17.41 10.80 -10.62
CA ALA A 298 -18.67 10.28 -10.06
C ALA A 298 -19.00 8.88 -10.56
N VAL A 299 -17.96 8.12 -10.89
CA VAL A 299 -18.03 6.73 -11.36
C VAL A 299 -17.03 5.86 -10.60
N TYR A 300 -17.04 4.56 -10.83
CA TYR A 300 -15.99 3.70 -10.30
C TYR A 300 -14.62 4.15 -10.85
N PRO A 301 -13.62 4.43 -9.99
CA PRO A 301 -12.45 5.23 -10.40
C PRO A 301 -11.56 4.57 -11.44
N ILE A 302 -11.39 3.24 -11.42
CA ILE A 302 -10.50 2.54 -12.35
C ILE A 302 -11.20 1.27 -12.81
N THR A 303 -11.66 1.24 -14.08
CA THR A 303 -12.32 0.06 -14.67
C THR A 303 -11.55 -0.54 -15.84
N ALA A 304 -10.49 0.13 -16.30
CA ALA A 304 -9.65 -0.34 -17.39
C ALA A 304 -8.18 0.05 -17.20
N HIS A 305 -7.30 -0.77 -17.74
CA HIS A 305 -5.86 -0.52 -17.75
C HIS A 305 -5.23 -0.93 -19.09
N CYS A 306 -4.04 -0.42 -19.36
CA CYS A 306 -3.17 -0.84 -20.45
C CYS A 306 -1.86 -1.37 -19.87
N MET A 307 -1.57 -2.64 -20.13
CA MET A 307 -0.38 -3.35 -19.64
C MET A 307 0.72 -3.49 -20.69
N LYS A 308 0.53 -2.92 -21.89
CA LYS A 308 1.46 -3.05 -23.02
C LYS A 308 2.91 -2.69 -22.68
N PHE A 309 3.10 -1.71 -21.81
CA PHE A 309 4.41 -1.17 -21.48
C PHE A 309 4.92 -1.60 -20.11
N GLN A 310 4.27 -2.55 -19.44
CA GLN A 310 4.57 -2.96 -18.07
C GLN A 310 6.01 -3.41 -17.86
N ARG A 311 6.55 -4.19 -18.79
CA ARG A 311 7.91 -4.70 -18.70
C ARG A 311 8.93 -3.61 -18.98
N ASP A 312 10.09 -3.68 -18.31
CA ASP A 312 11.15 -2.69 -18.50
C ASP A 312 11.62 -2.53 -19.95
N PRO A 313 11.81 -3.60 -20.73
CA PRO A 313 12.16 -3.48 -22.16
C PRO A 313 11.09 -2.81 -23.01
N ASP A 314 9.82 -2.90 -22.61
CA ASP A 314 8.68 -2.38 -23.35
C ASP A 314 8.30 -0.94 -22.95
N GLY A 315 8.97 -0.39 -21.92
CA GLY A 315 8.76 0.98 -21.44
C GLY A 315 8.81 1.14 -19.92
N GLY A 316 8.48 0.10 -19.15
CA GLY A 316 8.52 0.08 -17.68
C GLY A 316 7.43 0.94 -17.04
N PHE A 317 6.23 1.01 -17.63
CA PHE A 317 5.07 1.71 -17.05
C PHE A 317 3.75 1.04 -17.41
N ILE A 318 2.72 1.31 -16.63
CA ILE A 318 1.33 0.97 -16.94
C ILE A 318 0.47 2.23 -16.97
N VAL A 319 -0.71 2.13 -17.62
CA VAL A 319 -1.69 3.22 -17.68
C VAL A 319 -3.04 2.71 -17.21
N GLU A 320 -3.61 3.33 -16.18
CA GLU A 320 -4.97 3.10 -15.73
C GLU A 320 -5.90 4.18 -16.30
N ALA A 321 -7.03 3.76 -16.85
CA ALA A 321 -7.91 4.66 -17.59
C ALA A 321 -9.05 5.19 -16.75
N ALA A 322 -9.33 6.45 -17.02
CA ALA A 322 -10.52 7.21 -16.72
C ALA A 322 -10.79 7.44 -15.23
N THR A 323 -9.81 8.03 -14.57
CA THR A 323 -10.00 8.58 -13.23
C THR A 323 -9.80 10.10 -13.26
N VAL A 324 -10.52 10.81 -12.41
CA VAL A 324 -10.29 12.22 -12.10
C VAL A 324 -10.25 12.32 -10.58
N GLN A 325 -9.29 13.07 -10.05
CA GLN A 325 -9.23 13.33 -8.62
C GLN A 325 -10.50 14.04 -8.13
N ASP A 326 -10.79 13.91 -6.84
CA ASP A 326 -11.84 14.71 -6.21
C ASP A 326 -11.56 16.20 -6.33
N PRO A 327 -12.57 17.09 -6.25
CA PRO A 327 -12.44 18.49 -6.62
C PRO A 327 -11.32 19.26 -5.93
N ILE A 328 -11.06 18.99 -4.64
CA ILE A 328 -9.99 19.70 -3.90
C ILE A 328 -8.61 19.18 -4.35
N GLY A 329 -8.45 17.86 -4.41
CA GLY A 329 -7.21 17.25 -4.91
C GLY A 329 -6.91 17.64 -6.35
N PHE A 330 -7.95 17.65 -7.20
CA PHE A 330 -7.83 18.11 -8.59
C PHE A 330 -7.34 19.57 -8.64
N ALA A 331 -8.02 20.50 -7.97
CA ALA A 331 -7.63 21.92 -7.97
C ALA A 331 -6.23 22.17 -7.39
N ALA A 332 -5.86 21.41 -6.33
CA ALA A 332 -4.58 21.61 -5.64
C ALA A 332 -3.37 21.05 -6.41
N ALA A 333 -3.59 20.06 -7.27
CA ALA A 333 -2.49 19.32 -7.93
C ALA A 333 -2.28 19.68 -9.41
N LEU A 334 -3.21 20.47 -10.01
CA LEU A 334 -3.14 20.76 -11.45
C LEU A 334 -1.96 21.65 -11.83
N CYS A 335 -1.28 21.20 -12.86
CA CYS A 335 -0.27 21.93 -13.62
C CYS A 335 -0.67 21.99 -15.10
N ASP A 336 -0.09 22.91 -15.83
CA ASP A 336 -0.15 22.89 -17.30
C ASP A 336 0.64 21.69 -17.88
N ASP A 337 0.69 21.59 -19.20
CA ASP A 337 1.43 20.53 -19.91
C ASP A 337 2.95 20.62 -19.75
N ASN A 338 3.48 21.75 -19.25
CA ASN A 338 4.89 21.96 -18.91
C ASN A 338 5.19 21.70 -17.40
N GLY A 339 4.18 21.36 -16.60
CA GLY A 339 4.33 21.13 -15.18
C GLY A 339 4.30 22.39 -14.30
N VAL A 340 3.87 23.54 -14.85
CA VAL A 340 3.71 24.79 -14.08
C VAL A 340 2.37 24.76 -13.34
N PRO A 341 2.33 24.96 -12.01
CA PRO A 341 1.08 24.95 -11.24
C PRO A 341 0.07 25.99 -11.75
N LEU A 342 -1.17 25.56 -11.93
CA LEU A 342 -2.28 26.45 -12.34
C LEU A 342 -2.86 27.15 -11.12
N TRP A 343 -3.21 28.43 -11.30
CA TRP A 343 -3.80 29.26 -10.23
C TRP A 343 -4.66 30.41 -10.79
N GLY A 344 -5.39 31.09 -9.90
CA GLY A 344 -6.19 32.28 -10.25
C GLY A 344 -7.35 31.94 -11.18
N ASP A 345 -7.66 32.88 -12.10
CA ASP A 345 -8.82 32.81 -13.00
C ASP A 345 -8.75 31.60 -13.93
N GLU A 346 -7.56 31.20 -14.37
CA GLU A 346 -7.37 30.04 -15.22
C GLU A 346 -7.81 28.74 -14.54
N LEU A 347 -7.40 28.52 -13.28
CA LEU A 347 -7.85 27.38 -12.50
C LEU A 347 -9.36 27.42 -12.26
N VAL A 348 -9.94 28.59 -11.93
CA VAL A 348 -11.37 28.75 -11.73
C VAL A 348 -12.16 28.37 -12.97
N GLU A 349 -11.73 28.78 -14.16
CA GLU A 349 -12.39 28.41 -15.43
C GLU A 349 -12.33 26.91 -15.70
N LEU A 350 -11.21 26.24 -15.39
CA LEU A 350 -11.11 24.79 -15.50
C LEU A 350 -12.04 24.09 -14.50
N MET A 351 -12.08 24.56 -13.25
CA MET A 351 -12.96 23.99 -12.22
C MET A 351 -14.47 24.14 -12.56
N ARG A 352 -14.88 25.19 -13.24
CA ARG A 352 -16.25 25.31 -13.77
C ARG A 352 -16.59 24.20 -14.78
N ARG A 353 -15.56 23.65 -15.44
CA ARG A 353 -15.68 22.56 -16.40
C ARG A 353 -15.24 21.21 -15.86
N TYR A 354 -15.12 21.07 -14.55
CA TYR A 354 -14.63 19.84 -13.88
C TYR A 354 -15.31 18.56 -14.37
N ARG A 355 -16.62 18.57 -14.62
CA ARG A 355 -17.37 17.42 -15.13
C ARG A 355 -16.99 16.98 -16.54
N TYR A 356 -16.27 17.79 -17.28
CA TYR A 356 -15.87 17.54 -18.67
C TYR A 356 -14.48 16.90 -18.78
N PHE A 357 -13.82 16.64 -17.64
CA PHE A 357 -12.52 16.00 -17.62
C PHE A 357 -12.63 14.47 -17.56
N THR A 358 -11.69 13.81 -18.23
CA THR A 358 -11.31 12.42 -17.96
C THR A 358 -9.81 12.29 -18.00
N GLY A 359 -9.25 11.40 -17.20
CA GLY A 359 -7.82 11.30 -17.00
C GLY A 359 -7.26 9.90 -17.17
N LEU A 360 -5.96 9.88 -17.26
CA LEU A 360 -5.14 8.68 -17.29
C LEU A 360 -4.13 8.73 -16.16
N LEU A 361 -4.07 7.69 -15.34
CA LEU A 361 -3.06 7.53 -14.32
C LEU A 361 -1.92 6.70 -14.91
N THR A 362 -0.74 7.30 -15.03
CA THR A 362 0.48 6.56 -15.39
C THR A 362 1.23 6.17 -14.13
N MET A 363 1.77 4.96 -14.10
CA MET A 363 2.61 4.47 -13.00
C MET A 363 3.84 3.80 -13.57
N VAL A 364 5.02 4.16 -13.06
CA VAL A 364 6.30 3.72 -13.61
C VAL A 364 7.06 2.81 -12.65
N ASN A 365 7.74 1.80 -13.19
CA ASN A 365 8.65 0.95 -12.45
C ASN A 365 9.83 1.79 -11.94
N ASP A 366 10.13 1.72 -10.66
CA ASP A 366 11.27 2.44 -10.08
C ASP A 366 12.42 1.50 -9.67
N GLU A 367 13.58 2.11 -9.37
CA GLU A 367 14.81 1.41 -9.05
C GLU A 367 15.02 1.23 -7.53
N ASN A 368 14.03 1.62 -6.69
CA ASN A 368 14.11 1.59 -5.22
C ASN A 368 15.32 2.35 -4.66
N THR A 369 15.56 3.54 -5.17
CA THR A 369 16.71 4.37 -4.78
C THR A 369 16.44 5.27 -3.59
N GLY A 370 15.19 5.29 -3.10
CA GLY A 370 14.77 6.10 -1.98
C GLY A 370 15.24 5.58 -0.62
N SER A 371 15.08 6.43 0.38
CA SER A 371 15.40 6.11 1.77
C SER A 371 14.39 6.70 2.74
N ALA A 372 14.23 6.02 3.89
CA ALA A 372 13.52 6.50 5.07
C ALA A 372 14.48 6.49 6.26
N TRP A 373 14.45 7.51 7.09
CA TRP A 373 15.27 7.60 8.30
C TRP A 373 14.55 8.40 9.39
N VAL A 374 15.10 8.40 10.58
CA VAL A 374 14.63 9.22 11.70
C VAL A 374 15.63 10.36 11.91
N ASP A 375 15.15 11.61 11.94
CA ASP A 375 15.99 12.77 12.21
C ASP A 375 16.29 12.92 13.72
N GLU A 376 17.17 13.86 14.09
CA GLU A 376 17.57 14.12 15.47
C GLU A 376 16.40 14.49 16.40
N ALA A 377 15.29 14.98 15.85
CA ALA A 377 14.07 15.29 16.58
C ALA A 377 13.11 14.08 16.66
N GLY A 378 13.52 12.89 16.21
CA GLY A 378 12.72 11.67 16.22
C GLY A 378 11.64 11.59 15.14
N ARG A 379 11.69 12.46 14.13
CA ARG A 379 10.68 12.53 13.05
C ARG A 379 11.10 11.67 11.87
N ASP A 380 10.13 11.00 11.26
CA ASP A 380 10.32 10.25 10.03
C ASP A 380 10.61 11.20 8.85
N ARG A 381 11.63 10.88 8.07
CA ARG A 381 12.08 11.62 6.89
C ARG A 381 12.24 10.65 5.72
N TYR A 382 12.04 11.18 4.50
CA TYR A 382 12.08 10.38 3.29
C TYR A 382 12.85 11.11 2.20
N SER A 383 13.57 10.35 1.37
CA SER A 383 14.20 10.89 0.16
C SER A 383 13.86 10.05 -1.05
N ILE A 384 13.84 10.70 -2.19
CA ILE A 384 13.73 10.09 -3.49
C ILE A 384 14.92 10.50 -4.36
N ASN A 385 15.44 9.57 -5.14
CA ASN A 385 16.55 9.82 -6.04
C ASN A 385 16.21 9.24 -7.43
N PHE A 386 15.56 10.05 -8.26
CA PHE A 386 15.30 9.67 -9.65
C PHE A 386 16.59 9.68 -10.45
N ASN A 387 16.89 8.54 -11.06
CA ASN A 387 17.93 8.45 -12.05
C ASN A 387 17.39 8.76 -13.47
N GLU A 388 18.31 8.89 -14.44
CA GLU A 388 17.94 9.21 -15.82
C GLU A 388 16.98 8.17 -16.45
N ARG A 389 17.11 6.91 -16.08
CA ARG A 389 16.24 5.83 -16.58
C ARG A 389 14.81 5.95 -16.06
N GLU A 390 14.67 6.25 -14.77
CA GLU A 390 13.35 6.47 -14.15
C GLU A 390 12.69 7.72 -14.73
N GLN A 391 13.45 8.81 -14.91
CA GLN A 391 12.93 10.02 -15.54
C GLN A 391 12.48 9.74 -16.99
N ALA A 392 13.25 9.00 -17.77
CA ALA A 392 12.88 8.63 -19.14
C ALA A 392 11.57 7.82 -19.19
N ARG A 393 11.33 6.91 -18.21
CA ARG A 393 10.05 6.17 -18.09
C ARG A 393 8.88 7.11 -17.79
N VAL A 394 9.08 8.07 -16.87
CA VAL A 394 8.06 9.09 -16.57
C VAL A 394 7.72 9.88 -17.82
N ASP A 395 8.71 10.38 -18.53
CA ASP A 395 8.52 11.19 -19.75
C ASP A 395 7.81 10.39 -20.83
N ALA A 396 8.23 9.14 -21.10
CA ALA A 396 7.58 8.27 -22.07
C ALA A 396 6.11 7.99 -21.72
N SER A 397 5.81 7.75 -20.44
CA SER A 397 4.45 7.50 -19.96
C SER A 397 3.55 8.74 -20.16
N LEU A 398 4.08 9.94 -19.90
CA LEU A 398 3.37 11.22 -20.11
C LEU A 398 3.10 11.48 -21.58
N VAL A 399 4.09 11.30 -22.45
CA VAL A 399 3.93 11.46 -23.90
C VAL A 399 2.83 10.53 -24.41
N PHE A 400 2.85 9.25 -24.01
CA PHE A 400 1.82 8.30 -24.40
C PHE A 400 0.43 8.72 -23.92
N ALA A 401 0.28 9.08 -22.65
CA ALA A 401 -1.00 9.49 -22.07
C ALA A 401 -1.55 10.77 -22.75
N GLN A 402 -0.69 11.75 -23.01
CA GLN A 402 -1.07 12.98 -23.75
C GLN A 402 -1.52 12.66 -25.17
N ASP A 403 -0.83 11.74 -25.87
CA ASP A 403 -1.19 11.37 -27.25
C ASP A 403 -2.53 10.64 -27.30
N VAL A 404 -2.82 9.77 -26.30
CA VAL A 404 -4.15 9.15 -26.16
C VAL A 404 -5.23 10.23 -26.01
N LEU A 405 -5.04 11.19 -25.11
CA LEU A 405 -6.04 12.24 -24.86
C LEU A 405 -6.23 13.17 -26.06
N ARG A 406 -5.14 13.56 -26.76
CA ARG A 406 -5.24 14.36 -28.00
C ARG A 406 -6.01 13.62 -29.08
N ARG A 407 -5.75 12.33 -29.29
CA ARG A 407 -6.44 11.51 -30.29
C ARG A 407 -7.90 11.25 -29.92
N ALA A 408 -8.22 11.17 -28.61
CA ALA A 408 -9.58 11.07 -28.12
C ALA A 408 -10.37 12.39 -28.27
N GLY A 409 -9.72 13.50 -28.66
CA GLY A 409 -10.37 14.79 -28.92
C GLY A 409 -10.35 15.77 -27.76
N ALA A 410 -9.44 15.60 -26.80
CA ALA A 410 -9.28 16.58 -25.71
C ALA A 410 -8.90 17.95 -26.26
N ARG A 411 -9.61 18.99 -25.80
CA ARG A 411 -9.39 20.41 -26.18
C ARG A 411 -8.21 21.03 -25.45
N ARG A 412 -7.97 20.55 -24.25
CA ARG A 412 -6.87 20.97 -23.39
C ARG A 412 -6.40 19.76 -22.58
N ILE A 413 -5.10 19.72 -22.32
CA ILE A 413 -4.49 18.73 -21.42
C ILE A 413 -3.91 19.47 -20.23
N VAL A 414 -4.08 18.92 -19.04
CA VAL A 414 -3.46 19.35 -17.80
C VAL A 414 -2.92 18.10 -17.10
N GLN A 415 -2.05 18.27 -16.13
CA GLN A 415 -1.44 17.14 -15.44
C GLN A 415 -1.18 17.46 -13.98
N THR A 416 -0.92 16.44 -13.16
CA THR A 416 -0.44 16.63 -11.79
C THR A 416 1.09 16.64 -11.74
N GLY A 417 1.67 17.07 -10.62
CA GLY A 417 3.02 16.69 -10.25
C GLY A 417 3.14 15.18 -10.00
N THR A 418 4.36 14.69 -9.81
CA THR A 418 4.60 13.30 -9.38
C THR A 418 4.09 13.08 -7.97
N LEU A 419 3.53 11.90 -7.73
CA LEU A 419 3.02 11.49 -6.41
C LEU A 419 3.24 9.99 -6.20
N SER A 420 3.11 9.51 -4.96
CA SER A 420 3.07 8.09 -4.68
C SER A 420 2.01 7.74 -3.62
N THR A 421 1.31 6.65 -3.91
CA THR A 421 0.41 5.94 -2.99
C THR A 421 0.84 4.48 -2.81
N HIS A 422 1.92 4.05 -3.44
CA HIS A 422 2.37 2.66 -3.56
C HIS A 422 3.77 2.44 -2.96
N VAL A 423 4.06 3.05 -1.82
CA VAL A 423 5.39 2.99 -1.21
C VAL A 423 5.72 1.57 -0.71
N GLN A 424 6.92 1.07 -1.04
CA GLN A 424 7.36 -0.31 -0.81
C GLN A 424 8.86 -0.40 -0.47
N GLY A 425 9.31 -1.52 0.09
CA GLY A 425 10.72 -1.94 0.07
C GLY A 425 11.62 -1.47 1.19
N SER A 426 11.19 -0.60 2.09
CA SER A 426 12.04 0.00 3.14
C SER A 426 12.58 -0.97 4.22
N CYS A 427 12.06 -2.19 4.29
CA CYS A 427 12.52 -3.30 5.14
C CYS A 427 12.46 -4.61 4.37
N ARG A 428 13.03 -4.60 3.16
CA ARG A 428 12.83 -5.68 2.17
C ARG A 428 13.17 -7.07 2.70
N MET A 429 12.37 -8.06 2.30
CA MET A 429 12.63 -9.47 2.59
C MET A 429 13.66 -10.06 1.62
N GLY A 430 14.35 -11.10 2.09
CA GLY A 430 15.30 -11.87 1.29
C GLY A 430 15.91 -13.00 2.10
N SER A 431 16.62 -13.90 1.44
CA SER A 431 17.30 -15.02 2.12
C SER A 431 18.74 -14.69 2.51
N ASP A 432 19.26 -13.55 2.07
CA ASP A 432 20.62 -13.07 2.34
C ASP A 432 20.59 -11.87 3.28
N PRO A 433 21.08 -11.98 4.53
CA PRO A 433 21.11 -10.87 5.50
C PRO A 433 22.01 -9.69 5.09
N GLU A 434 22.95 -9.87 4.17
CA GLU A 434 23.73 -8.77 3.58
C GLU A 434 22.90 -7.91 2.62
N ARG A 435 21.73 -8.39 2.20
CA ARG A 435 20.90 -7.79 1.16
C ARG A 435 19.45 -7.54 1.60
N SER A 436 19.06 -7.97 2.80
CA SER A 436 17.68 -7.88 3.30
C SER A 436 17.61 -7.60 4.80
N VAL A 437 16.49 -7.02 5.24
CA VAL A 437 16.21 -6.71 6.66
C VAL A 437 15.54 -7.90 7.35
N VAL A 438 14.69 -8.61 6.62
CA VAL A 438 13.94 -9.75 7.14
C VAL A 438 14.08 -10.95 6.21
N GLY A 439 13.95 -12.14 6.77
CA GLY A 439 13.96 -13.41 6.06
C GLY A 439 12.75 -13.61 5.15
N ALA A 440 12.72 -14.70 4.41
CA ALA A 440 11.67 -15.02 3.43
C ALA A 440 10.25 -15.13 4.02
N HIS A 441 10.11 -15.29 5.33
CA HIS A 441 8.84 -15.27 6.06
C HIS A 441 8.66 -14.02 6.94
N GLY A 442 9.44 -12.97 6.70
CA GLY A 442 9.28 -11.69 7.37
C GLY A 442 9.92 -11.58 8.76
N GLU A 443 10.58 -12.63 9.31
CA GLU A 443 11.31 -12.51 10.57
C GLU A 443 12.58 -11.67 10.38
N SER A 444 12.86 -10.77 11.33
CA SER A 444 14.11 -10.01 11.37
C SER A 444 15.31 -10.97 11.39
N HIS A 445 16.34 -10.70 10.58
CA HIS A 445 17.58 -11.47 10.64
C HIS A 445 18.33 -11.30 11.97
N ASP A 446 18.08 -10.19 12.68
CA ASP A 446 18.85 -9.79 13.87
C ASP A 446 18.07 -9.96 15.18
N ILE A 447 16.75 -9.73 15.16
CA ILE A 447 15.91 -9.70 16.36
C ILE A 447 14.90 -10.84 16.27
N ARG A 448 15.03 -11.83 17.13
CA ARG A 448 14.11 -12.96 17.20
C ARG A 448 12.71 -12.49 17.59
N ARG A 449 11.67 -13.23 17.18
CA ARG A 449 10.25 -12.95 17.51
C ARG A 449 9.74 -11.62 16.97
N LEU A 450 10.53 -10.91 16.15
CA LEU A 450 10.17 -9.68 15.45
C LEU A 450 9.96 -9.97 13.97
N PHE A 451 8.73 -9.75 13.52
CA PHE A 451 8.35 -9.94 12.11
C PHE A 451 7.91 -8.62 11.49
N VAL A 452 8.06 -8.51 10.20
CA VAL A 452 7.51 -7.40 9.40
C VAL A 452 6.55 -7.99 8.36
N GLY A 453 5.32 -7.44 8.28
CA GLY A 453 4.26 -7.98 7.44
C GLY A 453 3.45 -6.92 6.70
N ASP A 454 4.12 -5.97 6.02
CA ASP A 454 3.49 -4.91 5.22
C ASP A 454 4.24 -4.64 3.90
N SER A 455 3.95 -3.52 3.24
CA SER A 455 4.60 -3.16 1.96
C SER A 455 6.11 -2.93 2.07
N SER A 456 6.65 -2.72 3.28
CA SER A 456 8.09 -2.52 3.46
C SER A 456 8.91 -3.76 3.14
N VAL A 457 8.30 -4.97 3.23
CA VAL A 457 9.01 -6.23 2.96
C VAL A 457 9.18 -6.54 1.47
N VAL A 458 8.42 -5.89 0.58
CA VAL A 458 8.51 -6.15 -0.87
C VAL A 458 9.93 -5.89 -1.35
N PRO A 459 10.62 -6.89 -1.94
CA PRO A 459 12.07 -6.78 -2.22
C PRO A 459 12.42 -5.70 -3.23
N ARG A 460 11.52 -5.49 -4.19
CA ARG A 460 11.59 -4.43 -5.20
C ARG A 460 10.18 -4.02 -5.57
N THR A 461 9.98 -2.72 -5.86
CA THR A 461 8.69 -2.15 -6.25
C THR A 461 8.08 -2.94 -7.39
N LEU A 462 6.80 -3.27 -7.24
CA LEU A 462 6.02 -3.98 -8.23
C LEU A 462 5.75 -3.10 -9.45
N SER A 463 5.57 -3.76 -10.59
CA SER A 463 5.12 -3.13 -11.83
C SER A 463 3.61 -2.88 -11.89
N VAL A 464 2.88 -3.18 -10.80
CA VAL A 464 1.42 -3.08 -10.66
C VAL A 464 1.02 -2.57 -9.27
N ASN A 465 -0.27 -2.29 -9.08
CA ASN A 465 -0.84 -1.91 -7.77
C ASN A 465 -0.52 -2.97 -6.70
N PRO A 466 0.10 -2.60 -5.58
CA PRO A 466 0.74 -3.58 -4.68
C PRO A 466 -0.23 -4.27 -3.70
N SER A 467 -1.45 -3.78 -3.53
CA SER A 467 -2.34 -4.18 -2.42
C SER A 467 -2.58 -5.70 -2.36
N LEU A 468 -2.90 -6.33 -3.50
CA LEU A 468 -3.15 -7.78 -3.57
C LEU A 468 -1.89 -8.58 -3.20
N THR A 469 -0.73 -8.17 -3.72
CA THR A 469 0.55 -8.82 -3.45
C THR A 469 0.96 -8.68 -1.98
N ILE A 470 0.80 -7.50 -1.38
CA ILE A 470 1.06 -7.29 0.06
C ILE A 470 0.18 -8.23 0.89
N MET A 471 -1.10 -8.33 0.56
CA MET A 471 -2.02 -9.24 1.25
C MET A 471 -1.65 -10.71 1.05
N ALA A 472 -1.17 -11.11 -0.12
CA ALA A 472 -0.71 -12.48 -0.38
C ALA A 472 0.56 -12.82 0.41
N LEU A 473 1.55 -11.92 0.47
CA LEU A 473 2.74 -12.07 1.31
C LEU A 473 2.38 -12.13 2.80
N ALA A 474 1.41 -11.31 3.23
CA ALA A 474 0.87 -11.32 4.58
C ALA A 474 0.14 -12.64 4.92
N SER A 475 -0.63 -13.21 3.97
CA SER A 475 -1.26 -14.52 4.14
C SER A 475 -0.22 -15.65 4.26
N ARG A 476 0.89 -15.57 3.51
CA ARG A 476 2.01 -16.51 3.65
C ARG A 476 2.66 -16.41 5.03
N LEU A 477 2.89 -15.20 5.55
CA LEU A 477 3.38 -14.99 6.91
C LEU A 477 2.39 -15.50 7.96
N ALA A 478 1.10 -15.21 7.81
CA ALA A 478 0.07 -15.69 8.73
C ALA A 478 0.01 -17.22 8.80
N GLU A 479 0.10 -17.91 7.66
CA GLU A 479 0.17 -19.38 7.61
C GLU A 479 1.43 -19.92 8.27
N TYR A 480 2.60 -19.28 8.06
CA TYR A 480 3.86 -19.64 8.70
C TYR A 480 3.75 -19.54 10.24
N LEU A 481 3.22 -18.42 10.76
CA LEU A 481 3.03 -18.18 12.18
C LEU A 481 1.97 -19.11 12.79
N ALA A 482 0.85 -19.32 12.11
CA ALA A 482 -0.21 -20.22 12.57
C ALA A 482 0.29 -21.67 12.73
N GLY A 483 1.13 -22.12 11.80
CA GLY A 483 1.76 -23.44 11.82
C GLY A 483 2.87 -23.60 12.85
N ASP A 484 3.23 -22.54 13.57
CA ASP A 484 4.31 -22.50 14.57
C ASP A 484 5.64 -23.11 14.09
N ARG A 485 5.97 -22.90 12.82
CA ARG A 485 7.22 -23.41 12.22
C ARG A 485 8.49 -22.81 12.82
N HIS A 486 8.33 -21.72 13.56
CA HIS A 486 9.40 -20.99 14.27
C HIS A 486 9.55 -21.43 15.74
N GLY A 487 8.59 -22.18 16.32
CA GLY A 487 8.65 -22.69 17.69
C GLY A 487 8.50 -21.63 18.78
N TYR A 488 7.85 -20.48 18.50
CA TYR A 488 7.67 -19.39 19.46
C TYR A 488 6.30 -19.40 20.17
N LEU A 489 5.30 -19.95 19.50
CA LEU A 489 3.94 -19.92 20.02
C LEU A 489 3.62 -21.15 20.85
N PRO A 490 2.82 -21.02 21.92
CA PRO A 490 2.35 -22.17 22.68
C PRO A 490 1.53 -23.08 21.76
N SER A 491 1.52 -24.38 22.06
CA SER A 491 0.65 -25.33 21.37
C SER A 491 -0.78 -24.81 21.40
N ALA A 492 -1.42 -24.66 20.25
CA ALA A 492 -2.79 -24.14 20.16
C ALA A 492 -3.74 -25.04 20.99
N ALA A 493 -4.13 -24.57 22.15
CA ALA A 493 -5.22 -25.21 22.90
C ALA A 493 -6.49 -25.02 22.08
N ARG A 494 -6.99 -26.10 21.44
CA ARG A 494 -8.33 -26.11 20.85
C ARG A 494 -9.34 -25.80 21.94
N GLN A 495 -9.71 -24.56 22.17
CA GLN A 495 -10.91 -24.24 22.87
C GLN A 495 -12.09 -24.58 21.94
N PRO A 496 -13.02 -25.44 22.37
CA PRO A 496 -14.24 -25.67 21.60
C PRO A 496 -14.98 -24.32 21.54
N VAL A 497 -15.24 -23.84 20.33
CA VAL A 497 -16.18 -22.75 20.08
C VAL A 497 -17.48 -23.19 20.73
N ALA A 498 -17.91 -22.52 21.81
CA ALA A 498 -19.20 -22.73 22.39
C ALA A 498 -20.25 -22.41 21.31
N ALA A 499 -20.96 -23.42 20.86
CA ALA A 499 -22.08 -23.26 19.96
C ALA A 499 -23.16 -22.44 20.71
N ALA A 500 -23.42 -21.22 20.18
CA ALA A 500 -24.55 -20.38 20.54
C ALA A 500 -25.55 -20.34 19.41
#